data_1315609607fbf3d553935c80493d0e62
#
_entry.id   1315609607fbf3d553935c80493d0e62
#
_cell.length_a   1.000
_cell.length_b   1.000
_cell.length_c   1.000
_cell.angle_alpha   90.00
_cell.angle_beta   90.00
_cell.angle_gamma   90.00
#
_symmetry.space_group_name_H-M   'P 1'
#
loop_
_entity.id
_entity.type
_entity.pdbx_description
1 polymer ?
#
loop_
_entity_poly.entity_id
_entity_poly.type
_entity_poly.pdbx_seq_one_letter_code
_entity_poly.pdbx_strand_id
1 'polypeptide(L)'
;MQYWRKLMRQDGGIRCARRPVKFVPRNIRWQLRLSAGLLLAAAAALLIAAQAREDPPIAPIRFRNVAASAGIDFVLENSATPEKQLIETMPGGVVAFDYDGDGRIDIFFTNGAAIPSLEKNHVKYRNRLFRNLGGMRFKDVTEEAGLAGAGYSMGAAAADYDNDGHVDLFVAGVGANHLYRNLGNGKFEDVTARAGIHGSGWSITGGWFDYDNDGRLDLFVVNYLQWSPENQLFCGDPQGARAYCHPRFYDGLPNTLYHNRGDGTFEDVSLKSGIAQHIGKGMSVAFADYDQDGFTDVFVTNDKIPNFLFHNRGDGTFEEVALEAGVALPDRGKAVSAMGADFRDYDNDGLPDITFAALAGETFPLFHNEGRGQFRDFTYRSRMGPLSNRRSGWSPALCDFNNDGWKDLFVSGAHVNDTVDAFEATPYRLPNAVFANAGDGTFRDFSAAAGADFQAPGAHRGAAFADFNNDGKTDVVVSLIGARAELWENVSPNDNTWIDVKLTGTKCNRDGIGTRIRIGNQYNQMTSNVGYASSSLVPVHFGTGKATAVDIEILWPDGTRQSLRNVHTNQVLAVREP
;
A
#
# COMPACT_ATOMS: atom_id res chain seq x y z
N MET A 1 29.21 29.08 29.05
CA MET A 1 28.86 29.82 30.30
C MET A 1 29.82 30.97 30.50
N GLN A 2 29.68 32.12 29.79
CA GLN A 2 30.42 33.40 30.10
C GLN A 2 30.07 34.44 29.03
N TYR A 3 28.76 34.76 28.82
CA TYR A 3 28.38 35.89 27.94
C TYR A 3 27.06 36.60 28.33
N TRP A 4 26.48 36.26 29.52
CA TRP A 4 25.22 36.89 29.99
C TRP A 4 25.35 37.53 31.38
N ARG A 5 26.46 38.24 31.66
CA ARG A 5 26.61 39.05 32.90
C ARG A 5 27.23 40.40 32.64
N LYS A 6 26.62 41.20 31.74
CA LYS A 6 27.04 42.63 31.62
C LYS A 6 25.96 43.47 30.93
N LEU A 7 24.82 43.68 31.58
CA LEU A 7 23.83 44.72 31.20
C LEU A 7 22.75 44.84 32.29
N MET A 8 23.19 45.18 33.52
CA MET A 8 22.33 45.69 34.57
C MET A 8 23.21 46.59 35.49
N ARG A 9 23.36 47.85 35.12
CA ARG A 9 23.63 48.99 36.01
C ARG A 9 23.73 50.25 35.17
N GLN A 10 22.62 50.97 35.11
CA GLN A 10 22.67 52.42 35.15
C GLN A 10 21.31 52.98 35.64
N ASP A 11 21.39 53.74 36.66
CA ASP A 11 20.33 54.39 37.38
C ASP A 11 19.66 55.50 36.56
N GLY A 12 18.35 55.71 36.75
CA GLY A 12 17.59 56.82 36.19
C GLY A 12 16.21 56.92 36.81
N GLY A 13 16.09 57.57 37.94
CA GLY A 13 14.84 57.74 38.65
C GLY A 13 13.79 58.53 37.86
N ILE A 14 12.60 57.99 37.77
CA ILE A 14 11.42 58.69 37.25
C ILE A 14 10.43 58.91 38.40
N ARG A 15 10.17 60.14 38.68
CA ARG A 15 9.17 60.61 39.66
C ARG A 15 7.77 60.29 39.19
N CYS A 16 7.02 59.59 40.03
CA CYS A 16 5.61 59.31 39.85
C CYS A 16 4.77 60.58 40.11
N ALA A 17 4.18 61.16 39.05
CA ALA A 17 3.16 62.19 39.16
C ALA A 17 1.78 61.53 39.32
N ARG A 18 1.18 61.72 40.50
CA ARG A 18 -0.22 61.31 40.76
C ARG A 18 -1.17 62.22 39.98
N ARG A 19 -1.91 61.62 39.01
CA ARG A 19 -3.11 62.23 38.42
C ARG A 19 -4.36 61.76 39.18
N PRO A 20 -5.35 62.65 39.39
CA PRO A 20 -6.55 62.33 40.15
C PRO A 20 -7.45 61.41 39.40
N VAL A 21 -7.93 60.40 40.08
CA VAL A 21 -8.94 59.41 39.56
C VAL A 21 -10.27 60.15 39.42
N LYS A 22 -10.76 60.35 38.19
CA LYS A 22 -12.13 60.79 37.93
C LYS A 22 -13.13 59.66 38.24
N PHE A 23 -14.06 60.00 39.16
CA PHE A 23 -15.19 59.11 39.49
C PHE A 23 -16.05 58.80 38.24
N VAL A 24 -16.18 57.55 37.89
CA VAL A 24 -17.10 57.06 36.84
C VAL A 24 -18.49 56.90 37.50
N PRO A 25 -19.59 57.42 36.90
CA PRO A 25 -20.93 57.32 37.47
C PRO A 25 -21.38 55.83 37.59
N ARG A 26 -22.08 55.51 38.67
CA ARG A 26 -22.50 54.17 39.07
C ARG A 26 -23.31 53.41 37.98
N ASN A 27 -23.99 54.12 37.08
CA ASN A 27 -24.81 53.53 36.01
C ASN A 27 -24.00 52.91 34.85
N ILE A 28 -22.78 53.37 34.58
CA ILE A 28 -21.92 52.79 33.51
C ILE A 28 -21.33 51.42 33.94
N ARG A 29 -21.14 51.22 35.26
CA ARG A 29 -20.65 49.93 35.78
C ARG A 29 -21.65 48.77 35.61
N TRP A 30 -22.95 49.03 35.60
CA TRP A 30 -23.99 48.03 35.37
C TRP A 30 -24.11 47.64 33.89
N GLN A 31 -24.02 48.60 32.97
CA GLN A 31 -24.04 48.32 31.52
C GLN A 31 -22.81 47.58 31.05
N LEU A 32 -21.61 47.87 31.58
CA LEU A 32 -20.38 47.15 31.28
C LEU A 32 -20.37 45.73 31.86
N ARG A 33 -21.06 45.48 32.99
CA ARG A 33 -21.19 44.11 33.53
C ARG A 33 -22.20 43.26 32.77
N LEU A 34 -23.27 43.85 32.28
CA LEU A 34 -24.27 43.16 31.44
C LEU A 34 -23.71 42.81 30.03
N SER A 35 -22.96 43.73 29.42
CA SER A 35 -22.31 43.49 28.12
C SER A 35 -21.17 42.48 28.23
N ALA A 36 -20.36 42.50 29.32
CA ALA A 36 -19.34 41.48 29.55
C ALA A 36 -19.93 40.09 29.84
N GLY A 37 -21.07 40.01 30.56
CA GLY A 37 -21.78 38.76 30.81
C GLY A 37 -22.40 38.19 29.53
N LEU A 38 -22.95 39.00 28.64
CA LEU A 38 -23.49 38.58 27.36
C LEU A 38 -22.38 38.12 26.38
N LEU A 39 -21.24 38.77 26.37
CA LEU A 39 -20.09 38.34 25.56
C LEU A 39 -19.47 37.03 26.07
N LEU A 40 -19.40 36.83 27.38
CA LEU A 40 -18.95 35.57 27.98
C LEU A 40 -19.96 34.43 27.72
N ALA A 41 -21.25 34.70 27.80
CA ALA A 41 -22.29 33.73 27.48
C ALA A 41 -22.31 33.38 25.96
N ALA A 42 -22.11 34.35 25.09
CA ALA A 42 -21.97 34.11 23.64
C ALA A 42 -20.68 33.37 23.30
N ALA A 43 -19.57 33.67 23.96
CA ALA A 43 -18.32 32.93 23.80
C ALA A 43 -18.40 31.49 24.36
N ALA A 44 -19.09 31.29 25.48
CA ALA A 44 -19.36 29.95 26.02
C ALA A 44 -20.33 29.14 25.12
N ALA A 45 -21.35 29.78 24.54
CA ALA A 45 -22.26 29.14 23.58
C ALA A 45 -21.55 28.79 22.27
N LEU A 46 -20.63 29.62 21.79
CA LEU A 46 -19.77 29.35 20.64
C LEU A 46 -18.76 28.23 20.93
N LEU A 47 -18.20 28.17 22.15
CA LEU A 47 -17.32 27.05 22.57
C LEU A 47 -18.09 25.74 22.74
N ILE A 48 -19.33 25.78 23.28
CA ILE A 48 -20.21 24.61 23.40
C ILE A 48 -20.70 24.16 22.01
N ALA A 49 -21.01 25.07 21.10
CA ALA A 49 -21.35 24.74 19.71
C ALA A 49 -20.17 24.22 18.91
N ALA A 50 -18.93 24.65 19.23
CA ALA A 50 -17.71 24.10 18.65
C ALA A 50 -17.35 22.71 19.20
N GLN A 51 -17.77 22.39 20.43
CA GLN A 51 -17.59 21.05 21.05
C GLN A 51 -18.68 20.04 20.67
N ALA A 52 -19.80 20.47 20.07
CA ALA A 52 -20.93 19.63 19.71
C ALA A 52 -21.04 19.31 18.20
N ARG A 53 -19.96 19.38 17.44
CA ARG A 53 -19.89 18.61 16.21
C ARG A 53 -19.53 17.17 16.63
N GLU A 54 -20.55 16.37 16.95
CA GLU A 54 -20.41 14.93 16.87
C GLU A 54 -19.96 14.64 15.43
N ASP A 55 -18.78 14.05 15.33
CA ASP A 55 -18.28 13.56 14.04
C ASP A 55 -19.37 12.64 13.44
N PRO A 56 -19.65 12.68 12.14
CA PRO A 56 -20.65 11.81 11.53
C PRO A 56 -20.35 10.35 11.88
N PRO A 57 -21.37 9.53 12.17
CA PRO A 57 -21.15 8.13 12.47
C PRO A 57 -20.58 7.43 11.25
N ILE A 58 -19.38 6.84 11.39
CA ILE A 58 -18.78 5.97 10.37
C ILE A 58 -19.36 4.58 10.56
N ALA A 59 -19.72 3.89 9.46
CA ALA A 59 -20.15 2.50 9.52
C ALA A 59 -19.01 1.62 10.07
N PRO A 60 -19.29 0.72 11.01
CA PRO A 60 -18.25 -0.06 11.65
C PRO A 60 -17.59 -1.05 10.68
N ILE A 61 -16.25 -1.18 10.80
CA ILE A 61 -15.45 -2.17 10.08
C ILE A 61 -15.14 -3.32 11.04
N ARG A 62 -15.38 -4.57 10.62
CA ARG A 62 -15.13 -5.77 11.42
C ARG A 62 -14.58 -6.90 10.57
N PHE A 63 -13.59 -7.58 11.14
CA PHE A 63 -12.94 -8.75 10.55
C PHE A 63 -13.01 -9.96 11.48
N ARG A 64 -12.98 -11.14 10.90
CA ARG A 64 -12.88 -12.44 11.59
C ARG A 64 -11.79 -13.27 10.91
N ASN A 65 -10.82 -13.77 11.67
CA ASN A 65 -9.81 -14.65 11.10
C ASN A 65 -10.39 -16.05 10.87
N VAL A 66 -10.47 -16.44 9.59
CA VAL A 66 -11.01 -17.74 9.18
C VAL A 66 -9.96 -18.66 8.57
N ALA A 67 -8.68 -18.30 8.53
CA ALA A 67 -7.62 -19.06 7.85
C ALA A 67 -7.61 -20.55 8.23
N ALA A 68 -7.74 -20.87 9.50
CA ALA A 68 -7.73 -22.26 9.97
C ALA A 68 -8.93 -23.07 9.48
N SER A 69 -10.14 -22.49 9.53
CA SER A 69 -11.38 -23.15 9.05
C SER A 69 -11.46 -23.14 7.52
N ALA A 70 -10.81 -22.19 6.87
CA ALA A 70 -10.74 -22.07 5.43
C ALA A 70 -9.77 -23.07 4.76
N GLY A 71 -8.92 -23.74 5.53
CA GLY A 71 -7.93 -24.68 5.01
C GLY A 71 -6.62 -24.02 4.58
N ILE A 72 -6.36 -22.77 4.97
CA ILE A 72 -5.09 -22.08 4.73
C ILE A 72 -4.12 -22.47 5.85
N ASP A 73 -3.13 -23.31 5.53
CA ASP A 73 -2.11 -23.80 6.47
C ASP A 73 -0.70 -23.28 6.16
N PHE A 74 -0.60 -22.29 5.29
CA PHE A 74 0.67 -21.68 4.89
C PHE A 74 1.40 -21.02 6.07
N VAL A 75 2.71 -21.29 6.17
CA VAL A 75 3.63 -20.63 7.08
C VAL A 75 4.78 -20.03 6.28
N LEU A 76 5.02 -18.74 6.46
CA LEU A 76 6.14 -18.05 5.83
C LEU A 76 7.45 -18.41 6.55
N GLU A 77 8.28 -19.19 5.88
CA GLU A 77 9.59 -19.65 6.35
C GLU A 77 10.70 -18.73 5.86
N ASN A 78 11.18 -17.86 6.70
CA ASN A 78 12.25 -16.92 6.36
C ASN A 78 13.66 -17.47 6.59
N SER A 79 13.79 -18.70 7.08
CA SER A 79 15.07 -19.35 7.42
C SER A 79 15.94 -18.58 8.41
N ALA A 80 15.32 -17.96 9.42
CA ALA A 80 16.03 -17.18 10.43
C ALA A 80 17.22 -17.95 11.02
N THR A 81 18.39 -17.31 11.00
CA THR A 81 19.66 -17.86 11.48
C THR A 81 20.21 -17.05 12.66
N PRO A 82 21.13 -17.61 13.47
CA PRO A 82 21.86 -16.84 14.49
C PRO A 82 22.70 -15.70 13.87
N GLU A 83 23.07 -15.83 12.59
CA GLU A 83 23.86 -14.85 11.84
C GLU A 83 23.11 -13.57 11.49
N LYS A 84 21.76 -13.56 11.60
CA LYS A 84 20.91 -12.41 11.32
C LYS A 84 21.16 -11.82 9.94
N GLN A 85 20.94 -12.62 8.92
CA GLN A 85 21.10 -12.19 7.54
C GLN A 85 19.93 -11.28 7.11
N LEU A 86 20.24 -10.15 6.47
CA LEU A 86 19.23 -9.12 6.19
C LEU A 86 18.03 -9.64 5.41
N ILE A 87 18.24 -10.59 4.49
CA ILE A 87 17.21 -11.26 3.69
C ILE A 87 16.09 -11.89 4.55
N GLU A 88 16.41 -12.35 5.77
CA GLU A 88 15.45 -13.01 6.67
C GLU A 88 14.28 -12.11 7.08
N THR A 89 14.44 -10.78 6.96
CA THR A 89 13.45 -9.80 7.41
C THR A 89 12.37 -9.48 6.37
N MET A 90 12.56 -9.85 5.10
CA MET A 90 11.91 -9.24 3.95
C MET A 90 10.90 -10.13 3.17
N PRO A 91 10.91 -11.47 3.22
CA PRO A 91 9.99 -12.27 2.42
C PRO A 91 8.55 -12.09 2.86
N GLY A 92 7.60 -12.38 1.96
CA GLY A 92 6.22 -12.44 2.37
C GLY A 92 5.17 -11.96 1.36
N GLY A 93 5.45 -12.02 0.06
CA GLY A 93 4.49 -11.64 -0.96
C GLY A 93 3.24 -12.52 -0.97
N VAL A 94 2.10 -11.90 -1.27
CA VAL A 94 0.79 -12.55 -1.40
C VAL A 94 0.11 -12.06 -2.68
N VAL A 95 -0.50 -12.97 -3.43
CA VAL A 95 -1.26 -12.62 -4.64
C VAL A 95 -2.68 -13.15 -4.53
N ALA A 96 -3.66 -12.27 -4.81
CA ALA A 96 -5.07 -12.62 -4.97
C ALA A 96 -5.45 -12.51 -6.46
N PHE A 97 -5.87 -13.59 -7.09
CA PHE A 97 -6.21 -13.64 -8.51
C PHE A 97 -7.04 -14.89 -8.85
N ASP A 98 -7.77 -14.85 -9.93
CA ASP A 98 -8.57 -15.99 -10.46
C ASP A 98 -7.68 -16.78 -11.44
N TYR A 99 -6.92 -17.80 -10.93
CA TYR A 99 -5.90 -18.47 -11.74
C TYR A 99 -6.49 -19.49 -12.74
N ASP A 100 -7.66 -20.06 -12.47
CA ASP A 100 -8.29 -21.07 -13.32
C ASP A 100 -9.51 -20.55 -14.08
N GLY A 101 -9.84 -19.26 -13.96
CA GLY A 101 -10.91 -18.60 -14.70
C GLY A 101 -12.33 -18.99 -14.25
N ASP A 102 -12.47 -19.53 -13.02
CA ASP A 102 -13.76 -19.99 -12.50
C ASP A 102 -14.59 -18.90 -11.80
N GLY A 103 -14.07 -17.68 -11.73
CA GLY A 103 -14.73 -16.50 -11.16
C GLY A 103 -14.59 -16.40 -9.65
N ARG A 104 -13.79 -17.24 -9.00
CA ARG A 104 -13.44 -17.16 -7.60
C ARG A 104 -11.98 -16.77 -7.45
N ILE A 105 -11.70 -15.90 -6.50
CA ILE A 105 -10.35 -15.41 -6.28
C ILE A 105 -9.54 -16.40 -5.44
N ASP A 106 -8.40 -16.82 -5.96
CA ASP A 106 -7.44 -17.75 -5.37
C ASP A 106 -6.32 -16.99 -4.66
N ILE A 107 -5.48 -17.71 -3.90
CA ILE A 107 -4.41 -17.11 -3.12
C ILE A 107 -3.08 -17.80 -3.42
N PHE A 108 -2.07 -17.01 -3.82
CA PHE A 108 -0.69 -17.49 -3.93
C PHE A 108 0.20 -16.79 -2.89
N PHE A 109 1.06 -17.59 -2.24
CA PHE A 109 2.06 -17.10 -1.29
C PHE A 109 3.46 -17.40 -1.79
N THR A 110 4.34 -16.40 -1.75
CA THR A 110 5.79 -16.61 -1.89
C THR A 110 6.38 -17.12 -0.57
N ASN A 111 7.52 -17.81 -0.64
CA ASN A 111 8.18 -18.35 0.54
C ASN A 111 9.71 -18.23 0.43
N GLY A 112 10.40 -18.22 1.56
CA GLY A 112 11.85 -18.23 1.62
C GLY A 112 12.47 -19.51 1.07
N ALA A 113 13.76 -19.70 1.35
CA ALA A 113 14.53 -20.88 1.00
C ALA A 113 15.60 -21.14 2.07
N ALA A 114 16.32 -22.26 1.97
CA ALA A 114 17.40 -22.55 2.90
C ALA A 114 18.55 -21.54 2.74
N ILE A 115 19.09 -21.02 3.83
CA ILE A 115 20.25 -20.14 3.84
C ILE A 115 21.47 -20.97 4.28
N PRO A 116 22.63 -20.84 3.63
CA PRO A 116 23.01 -19.86 2.60
C PRO A 116 22.78 -20.32 1.14
N SER A 117 22.30 -21.55 0.89
CA SER A 117 22.19 -22.09 -0.48
C SER A 117 21.15 -21.39 -1.34
N LEU A 118 20.19 -20.69 -0.73
CA LEU A 118 19.01 -20.08 -1.36
C LEU A 118 18.17 -21.07 -2.17
N GLU A 119 18.16 -22.36 -1.76
CA GLU A 119 17.40 -23.42 -2.45
C GLU A 119 16.17 -23.85 -1.66
N LYS A 120 15.08 -24.16 -2.34
CA LYS A 120 13.87 -24.76 -1.76
C LYS A 120 14.01 -26.27 -1.58
N ASN A 121 15.04 -26.68 -0.82
CA ASN A 121 15.41 -28.09 -0.62
C ASN A 121 14.52 -28.86 0.38
N HIS A 122 13.48 -28.24 0.90
CA HIS A 122 12.50 -28.86 1.80
C HIS A 122 11.09 -28.31 1.52
N VAL A 123 10.05 -29.14 1.72
CA VAL A 123 8.64 -28.80 1.47
C VAL A 123 8.18 -27.51 2.20
N LYS A 124 8.72 -27.21 3.38
CA LYS A 124 8.40 -26.01 4.15
C LYS A 124 8.77 -24.69 3.46
N TYR A 125 9.69 -24.73 2.48
CA TYR A 125 10.12 -23.54 1.74
C TYR A 125 9.35 -23.31 0.45
N ARG A 126 8.45 -24.23 0.05
CA ARG A 126 7.69 -24.09 -1.18
C ARG A 126 6.80 -22.87 -1.14
N ASN A 127 6.67 -22.18 -2.27
CA ASN A 127 5.56 -21.27 -2.49
C ASN A 127 4.26 -22.10 -2.46
N ARG A 128 3.11 -21.48 -2.25
CA ARG A 128 1.84 -22.22 -2.15
C ARG A 128 0.74 -21.51 -2.92
N LEU A 129 0.02 -22.28 -3.72
CA LEU A 129 -1.22 -21.86 -4.40
C LEU A 129 -2.42 -22.55 -3.74
N PHE A 130 -3.36 -21.75 -3.28
CA PHE A 130 -4.60 -22.21 -2.67
C PHE A 130 -5.77 -21.87 -3.59
N ARG A 131 -6.41 -22.90 -4.15
CA ARG A 131 -7.61 -22.78 -4.96
C ARG A 131 -8.82 -22.51 -4.09
N ASN A 132 -9.64 -21.51 -4.44
CA ASN A 132 -10.88 -21.17 -3.78
C ASN A 132 -12.01 -22.13 -4.22
N LEU A 133 -12.58 -22.87 -3.28
CA LEU A 133 -13.68 -23.80 -3.50
C LEU A 133 -15.06 -23.18 -3.26
N GLY A 134 -15.09 -21.86 -2.96
CA GLY A 134 -16.28 -21.13 -2.54
C GLY A 134 -16.60 -21.27 -1.05
N GLY A 135 -17.31 -20.28 -0.50
CA GLY A 135 -17.71 -20.25 0.92
C GLY A 135 -16.54 -20.24 1.88
N MET A 136 -15.50 -19.44 1.60
CA MET A 136 -14.28 -19.34 2.38
C MET A 136 -13.58 -20.70 2.62
N ARG A 137 -13.52 -21.55 1.62
CA ARG A 137 -12.81 -22.84 1.67
C ARG A 137 -11.78 -22.91 0.57
N PHE A 138 -10.57 -23.31 0.92
CA PHE A 138 -9.44 -23.36 0.00
C PHE A 138 -8.79 -24.75 0.01
N LYS A 139 -8.20 -25.12 -1.11
CA LYS A 139 -7.41 -26.35 -1.29
C LYS A 139 -6.04 -25.99 -1.83
N ASP A 140 -4.99 -26.49 -1.19
CA ASP A 140 -3.63 -26.42 -1.75
C ASP A 140 -3.55 -27.24 -3.05
N VAL A 141 -3.16 -26.56 -4.13
CA VAL A 141 -2.99 -27.13 -5.47
C VAL A 141 -1.59 -26.85 -6.04
N THR A 142 -0.64 -26.49 -5.18
CA THR A 142 0.72 -26.05 -5.54
C THR A 142 1.45 -27.03 -6.47
N GLU A 143 1.45 -28.31 -6.11
CA GLU A 143 2.13 -29.35 -6.88
C GLU A 143 1.43 -29.60 -8.22
N GLU A 144 0.10 -29.62 -8.19
CA GLU A 144 -0.74 -29.83 -9.38
C GLU A 144 -0.53 -28.69 -10.39
N ALA A 145 -0.36 -27.46 -9.89
CA ALA A 145 -0.13 -26.25 -10.68
C ALA A 145 1.33 -26.05 -11.12
N GLY A 146 2.29 -26.74 -10.50
CA GLY A 146 3.72 -26.56 -10.80
C GLY A 146 4.33 -25.28 -10.19
N LEU A 147 3.74 -24.72 -9.14
CA LEU A 147 4.13 -23.44 -8.54
C LEU A 147 4.89 -23.55 -7.20
N ALA A 148 5.51 -24.72 -6.91
CA ALA A 148 6.35 -24.88 -5.72
C ALA A 148 7.52 -23.87 -5.67
N GLY A 149 7.95 -23.38 -6.83
CA GLY A 149 8.97 -22.35 -6.99
C GLY A 149 10.39 -22.83 -6.82
N ALA A 150 11.32 -21.93 -7.10
CA ALA A 150 12.76 -22.10 -6.87
C ALA A 150 13.33 -20.86 -6.19
N GLY A 151 14.54 -20.95 -5.63
CA GLY A 151 15.21 -19.82 -5.02
C GLY A 151 14.52 -19.23 -3.80
N TYR A 152 15.05 -18.13 -3.28
CA TYR A 152 14.46 -17.38 -2.18
C TYR A 152 13.50 -16.33 -2.75
N SER A 153 12.19 -16.64 -2.70
CA SER A 153 11.16 -15.75 -3.25
C SER A 153 10.82 -14.62 -2.28
N MET A 154 10.56 -13.43 -2.82
CA MET A 154 10.18 -12.23 -2.08
C MET A 154 8.73 -11.87 -2.32
N GLY A 155 8.41 -11.27 -3.44
CA GLY A 155 7.08 -10.83 -3.85
C GLY A 155 6.62 -11.49 -5.15
N ALA A 156 5.38 -11.19 -5.54
CA ALA A 156 4.85 -11.66 -6.81
C ALA A 156 3.79 -10.70 -7.36
N ALA A 157 3.57 -10.75 -8.69
CA ALA A 157 2.58 -9.95 -9.40
C ALA A 157 1.88 -10.79 -10.47
N ALA A 158 0.55 -10.72 -10.51
CA ALA A 158 -0.29 -11.42 -11.47
C ALA A 158 -0.77 -10.50 -12.59
N ALA A 159 -0.79 -10.98 -13.83
CA ALA A 159 -1.45 -10.39 -14.98
C ALA A 159 -1.47 -11.36 -16.16
N ASP A 160 -2.38 -11.18 -17.10
CA ASP A 160 -2.39 -11.86 -18.41
C ASP A 160 -1.45 -11.09 -19.38
N TYR A 161 -0.12 -11.39 -19.30
CA TYR A 161 0.88 -10.61 -20.03
C TYR A 161 0.90 -10.90 -21.54
N ASP A 162 0.43 -12.08 -21.97
CA ASP A 162 0.40 -12.45 -23.40
C ASP A 162 -1.01 -12.32 -24.02
N ASN A 163 -1.98 -11.79 -23.25
CA ASN A 163 -3.37 -11.54 -23.67
C ASN A 163 -4.12 -12.80 -24.14
N ASP A 164 -3.73 -14.00 -23.63
CA ASP A 164 -4.36 -15.27 -24.01
C ASP A 164 -5.62 -15.61 -23.18
N GLY A 165 -5.91 -14.82 -22.15
CA GLY A 165 -7.07 -14.96 -21.27
C GLY A 165 -6.81 -15.79 -20.02
N HIS A 166 -5.56 -16.15 -19.75
CA HIS A 166 -5.13 -16.87 -18.57
C HIS A 166 -4.12 -16.04 -17.78
N VAL A 167 -4.44 -15.78 -16.52
CA VAL A 167 -3.60 -14.92 -15.67
C VAL A 167 -2.27 -15.62 -15.35
N ASP A 168 -1.16 -14.97 -15.67
CA ASP A 168 0.20 -15.41 -15.44
C ASP A 168 0.76 -14.87 -14.11
N LEU A 169 1.95 -15.34 -13.73
CA LEU A 169 2.53 -14.98 -12.44
C LEU A 169 4.03 -14.66 -12.57
N PHE A 170 4.42 -13.44 -12.22
CA PHE A 170 5.81 -13.07 -11.97
C PHE A 170 6.14 -13.26 -10.49
N VAL A 171 7.30 -13.85 -10.19
CA VAL A 171 7.82 -14.04 -8.82
C VAL A 171 9.20 -13.42 -8.72
N ALA A 172 9.33 -12.39 -7.90
CA ALA A 172 10.60 -11.74 -7.56
C ALA A 172 11.38 -12.55 -6.52
N GLY A 173 12.69 -12.54 -6.61
CA GLY A 173 13.53 -13.27 -5.67
C GLY A 173 14.94 -12.72 -5.54
N VAL A 174 15.75 -13.41 -4.75
CA VAL A 174 17.17 -13.11 -4.57
C VAL A 174 18.00 -13.96 -5.51
N GLY A 175 18.77 -13.29 -6.37
CA GLY A 175 19.62 -13.92 -7.38
C GLY A 175 18.87 -14.38 -8.64
N ALA A 176 17.56 -14.59 -8.59
CA ALA A 176 16.75 -14.98 -9.73
C ALA A 176 15.29 -14.51 -9.57
N ASN A 177 14.70 -14.08 -10.67
CA ASN A 177 13.27 -13.87 -10.83
C ASN A 177 12.68 -14.99 -11.68
N HIS A 178 11.38 -15.23 -11.55
CA HIS A 178 10.68 -16.25 -12.33
C HIS A 178 9.42 -15.69 -12.97
N LEU A 179 9.18 -16.05 -14.23
CA LEU A 179 7.93 -15.79 -14.93
C LEU A 179 7.27 -17.13 -15.24
N TYR A 180 6.08 -17.34 -14.70
CA TYR A 180 5.27 -18.53 -14.89
C TYR A 180 4.10 -18.21 -15.81
N ARG A 181 4.07 -18.84 -16.98
CA ARG A 181 2.96 -18.75 -17.91
C ARG A 181 1.86 -19.73 -17.52
N ASN A 182 0.64 -19.28 -17.46
CA ASN A 182 -0.55 -20.10 -17.21
C ASN A 182 -0.97 -20.82 -18.51
N LEU A 183 -1.11 -22.13 -18.47
CA LEU A 183 -1.45 -22.94 -19.63
C LEU A 183 -2.97 -23.13 -19.85
N GLY A 184 -3.81 -22.47 -19.06
CA GLY A 184 -5.28 -22.53 -19.13
C GLY A 184 -5.90 -23.87 -18.69
N ASN A 185 -5.10 -24.77 -18.13
CA ASN A 185 -5.53 -26.09 -17.67
C ASN A 185 -5.22 -26.35 -16.20
N GLY A 186 -5.05 -25.25 -15.41
CA GLY A 186 -4.70 -25.28 -14.01
C GLY A 186 -3.21 -25.51 -13.73
N LYS A 187 -2.35 -25.43 -14.76
CA LYS A 187 -0.90 -25.59 -14.67
C LYS A 187 -0.15 -24.39 -15.19
N PHE A 188 1.03 -24.18 -14.65
CA PHE A 188 1.95 -23.14 -15.07
C PHE A 188 3.25 -23.74 -15.62
N GLU A 189 3.86 -23.04 -16.58
CA GLU A 189 5.19 -23.33 -17.13
C GLU A 189 6.15 -22.22 -16.75
N ASP A 190 7.34 -22.53 -16.22
CA ASP A 190 8.41 -21.55 -16.04
C ASP A 190 8.98 -21.17 -17.40
N VAL A 191 8.72 -19.95 -17.82
CA VAL A 191 9.15 -19.40 -19.12
C VAL A 191 10.27 -18.39 -18.99
N THR A 192 10.82 -18.19 -17.81
CA THR A 192 11.78 -17.14 -17.44
C THR A 192 12.90 -16.96 -18.46
N ALA A 193 13.61 -18.03 -18.75
CA ALA A 193 14.74 -18.00 -19.69
C ALA A 193 14.31 -17.70 -21.13
N ARG A 194 13.18 -18.29 -21.57
CA ARG A 194 12.61 -18.08 -22.90
C ARG A 194 12.08 -16.66 -23.06
N ALA A 195 11.48 -16.13 -22.03
CA ALA A 195 10.95 -14.77 -21.99
C ALA A 195 12.03 -13.68 -21.92
N GLY A 196 13.29 -14.04 -21.65
CA GLY A 196 14.38 -13.08 -21.53
C GLY A 196 14.37 -12.29 -20.20
N ILE A 197 13.67 -12.83 -19.19
CA ILE A 197 13.65 -12.23 -17.84
C ILE A 197 14.93 -12.64 -17.12
N HIS A 198 15.59 -11.66 -16.49
CA HIS A 198 16.83 -11.85 -15.77
C HIS A 198 16.71 -11.31 -14.34
N GLY A 199 17.56 -11.77 -13.44
CA GLY A 199 17.68 -11.24 -12.09
C GLY A 199 18.98 -11.73 -11.49
N SER A 200 19.91 -10.81 -11.17
CA SER A 200 21.20 -11.14 -10.55
C SER A 200 21.35 -10.48 -9.18
N GLY A 201 20.36 -9.69 -8.75
CA GLY A 201 20.36 -8.97 -7.49
C GLY A 201 19.23 -9.42 -6.57
N TRP A 202 18.84 -8.53 -5.69
CA TRP A 202 17.73 -8.74 -4.79
C TRP A 202 16.51 -7.95 -5.27
N SER A 203 15.58 -8.63 -5.96
CA SER A 203 14.28 -8.07 -6.34
C SER A 203 13.25 -8.29 -5.25
N ILE A 204 12.46 -7.25 -4.92
CA ILE A 204 11.39 -7.32 -3.90
C ILE A 204 10.06 -7.72 -4.52
N THR A 205 9.70 -7.10 -5.64
CA THR A 205 8.41 -7.33 -6.31
C THR A 205 8.50 -6.96 -7.79
N GLY A 206 7.47 -7.28 -8.55
CA GLY A 206 7.22 -6.73 -9.87
C GLY A 206 5.88 -6.02 -9.91
N GLY A 207 5.60 -5.35 -11.01
CA GLY A 207 4.32 -4.74 -11.29
C GLY A 207 4.07 -4.65 -12.79
N TRP A 208 2.83 -4.87 -13.19
CA TRP A 208 2.42 -4.89 -14.58
C TRP A 208 1.69 -3.60 -14.95
N PHE A 209 2.06 -3.02 -16.08
CA PHE A 209 1.42 -1.84 -16.65
C PHE A 209 1.78 -1.73 -18.14
N ASP A 210 1.00 -1.01 -18.89
CA ASP A 210 1.24 -0.71 -20.30
C ASP A 210 1.84 0.70 -20.35
N TYR A 211 3.19 0.81 -20.47
CA TYR A 211 3.84 2.11 -20.37
C TYR A 211 3.83 2.92 -21.65
N ASP A 212 3.68 2.28 -22.81
CA ASP A 212 3.69 2.94 -24.11
C ASP A 212 2.33 2.89 -24.84
N ASN A 213 1.29 2.42 -24.14
CA ASN A 213 -0.10 2.32 -24.60
C ASN A 213 -0.24 1.46 -25.88
N ASP A 214 0.57 0.40 -26.01
CA ASP A 214 0.51 -0.49 -27.18
C ASP A 214 -0.43 -1.69 -26.99
N GLY A 215 -1.11 -1.78 -25.84
CA GLY A 215 -2.08 -2.83 -25.50
C GLY A 215 -1.45 -4.10 -24.93
N ARG A 216 -0.16 -4.09 -24.62
CA ARG A 216 0.56 -5.19 -23.97
C ARG A 216 1.06 -4.75 -22.60
N LEU A 217 1.03 -5.67 -21.66
CA LEU A 217 1.54 -5.39 -20.31
C LEU A 217 3.05 -5.56 -20.26
N ASP A 218 3.72 -4.51 -19.83
CA ASP A 218 5.13 -4.46 -19.53
C ASP A 218 5.39 -4.76 -18.06
N LEU A 219 6.63 -5.13 -17.72
CA LEU A 219 6.98 -5.52 -16.37
C LEU A 219 7.99 -4.56 -15.75
N PHE A 220 7.59 -3.89 -14.66
CA PHE A 220 8.50 -3.13 -13.80
C PHE A 220 8.95 -4.00 -12.63
N VAL A 221 10.26 -4.15 -12.41
CA VAL A 221 10.84 -4.92 -11.30
C VAL A 221 11.54 -3.99 -10.32
N VAL A 222 11.12 -4.06 -9.07
CA VAL A 222 11.68 -3.28 -7.96
C VAL A 222 12.86 -4.03 -7.36
N ASN A 223 14.04 -3.41 -7.39
CA ASN A 223 15.27 -3.95 -6.84
C ASN A 223 15.71 -3.19 -5.59
N TYR A 224 16.30 -3.91 -4.62
CA TYR A 224 16.62 -3.39 -3.29
C TYR A 224 18.11 -3.16 -3.09
N LEU A 225 18.85 -4.18 -2.74
CA LEU A 225 20.25 -4.08 -2.34
C LEU A 225 21.15 -5.05 -3.09
N GLN A 226 22.42 -4.68 -3.22
CA GLN A 226 23.47 -5.57 -3.66
C GLN A 226 23.92 -6.45 -2.48
N TRP A 227 23.14 -7.49 -2.18
CA TRP A 227 23.36 -8.44 -1.12
C TRP A 227 23.47 -9.87 -1.67
N SER A 228 24.36 -10.65 -1.07
CA SER A 228 24.45 -12.10 -1.26
C SER A 228 24.92 -12.75 0.05
N PRO A 229 24.80 -14.07 0.21
CA PRO A 229 25.36 -14.78 1.37
C PRO A 229 26.85 -14.53 1.59
N GLU A 230 27.61 -14.32 0.50
CA GLU A 230 29.07 -14.13 0.53
C GLU A 230 29.48 -12.74 1.01
N ASN A 231 28.62 -11.71 0.78
CA ASN A 231 28.89 -10.33 1.21
C ASN A 231 28.16 -9.93 2.49
N GLN A 232 27.54 -10.90 3.19
CA GLN A 232 26.84 -10.65 4.45
C GLN A 232 27.79 -10.08 5.51
N LEU A 233 27.42 -8.91 6.04
CA LEU A 233 28.19 -8.19 7.06
C LEU A 233 27.86 -8.69 8.47
N PHE A 234 28.82 -8.50 9.39
CA PHE A 234 28.54 -8.61 10.82
C PHE A 234 27.96 -7.30 11.35
N CYS A 235 26.75 -7.35 11.93
CA CYS A 235 26.16 -6.26 12.69
C CYS A 235 25.73 -6.76 14.08
N GLY A 236 25.88 -5.92 15.11
CA GLY A 236 25.58 -6.27 16.50
C GLY A 236 26.49 -5.53 17.47
N ASP A 237 26.48 -5.97 18.73
CA ASP A 237 27.34 -5.39 19.75
C ASP A 237 28.78 -6.02 19.74
N PRO A 238 29.75 -5.36 20.37
CA PRO A 238 31.12 -5.89 20.49
C PRO A 238 31.22 -7.18 21.29
N GLN A 239 30.25 -7.56 22.10
CA GLN A 239 30.17 -8.77 22.89
C GLN A 239 29.63 -9.96 22.08
N GLY A 240 29.26 -9.75 20.81
CA GLY A 240 28.90 -10.78 19.86
C GLY A 240 27.41 -11.04 19.70
N ALA A 241 26.53 -10.24 20.34
CA ALA A 241 25.10 -10.29 20.05
C ALA A 241 24.81 -9.78 18.64
N ARG A 242 24.24 -10.66 17.79
CA ARG A 242 23.92 -10.34 16.39
C ARG A 242 22.66 -9.52 16.26
N ALA A 243 22.65 -8.59 15.31
CA ALA A 243 21.47 -7.85 14.85
C ALA A 243 21.45 -7.81 13.32
N TYR A 244 20.27 -7.58 12.74
CA TYR A 244 20.17 -7.32 11.30
C TYR A 244 20.89 -6.03 10.93
N CYS A 245 21.68 -6.08 9.85
CA CYS A 245 22.40 -4.91 9.37
C CYS A 245 21.44 -3.85 8.85
N HIS A 246 21.72 -2.58 9.16
CA HIS A 246 20.97 -1.48 8.57
C HIS A 246 21.27 -1.39 7.05
N PRO A 247 20.28 -1.13 6.18
CA PRO A 247 20.43 -1.09 4.72
C PRO A 247 21.45 -0.06 4.22
N ARG A 248 21.82 0.93 5.05
CA ARG A 248 22.87 1.90 4.71
C ARG A 248 24.25 1.29 4.45
N PHE A 249 24.48 0.07 4.90
CA PHE A 249 25.76 -0.62 4.75
C PHE A 249 25.91 -1.39 3.44
N TYR A 250 24.84 -1.43 2.64
CA TYR A 250 24.81 -2.07 1.34
C TYR A 250 24.48 -1.06 0.26
N ASP A 251 25.04 -1.23 -0.93
CA ASP A 251 24.70 -0.43 -2.09
C ASP A 251 23.29 -0.78 -2.58
N GLY A 252 22.57 0.23 -3.07
CA GLY A 252 21.28 0.05 -3.72
C GLY A 252 21.42 -0.49 -5.13
N LEU A 253 20.30 -0.88 -5.71
CA LEU A 253 20.21 -1.35 -7.10
C LEU A 253 19.28 -0.44 -7.92
N PRO A 254 19.50 -0.30 -9.24
CA PRO A 254 18.51 0.31 -10.12
C PRO A 254 17.32 -0.62 -10.29
N ASN A 255 16.13 -0.06 -10.53
CA ASN A 255 14.97 -0.83 -10.94
C ASN A 255 15.09 -1.27 -12.40
N THR A 256 14.28 -2.26 -12.79
CA THR A 256 14.32 -2.82 -14.16
C THR A 256 12.96 -2.63 -14.84
N LEU A 257 12.96 -2.20 -16.09
CA LEU A 257 11.79 -2.14 -16.96
C LEU A 257 11.97 -3.08 -18.14
N TYR A 258 11.06 -4.02 -18.29
CA TYR A 258 10.99 -4.98 -19.39
C TYR A 258 9.84 -4.59 -20.32
N HIS A 259 10.14 -4.28 -21.58
CA HIS A 259 9.16 -4.06 -22.63
C HIS A 259 8.69 -5.38 -23.24
N ASN A 260 7.40 -5.58 -23.34
CA ASN A 260 6.76 -6.77 -23.89
C ASN A 260 6.70 -6.72 -25.43
N ARG A 261 7.42 -7.61 -26.10
CA ARG A 261 7.47 -7.65 -27.56
C ARG A 261 6.24 -8.28 -28.24
N GLY A 262 5.30 -8.81 -27.46
CA GLY A 262 4.08 -9.45 -27.97
C GLY A 262 4.28 -10.86 -28.57
N ASP A 263 5.47 -11.41 -28.48
CA ASP A 263 5.82 -12.76 -28.94
C ASP A 263 6.16 -13.72 -27.80
N GLY A 264 5.83 -13.32 -26.56
CA GLY A 264 6.15 -14.02 -25.32
C GLY A 264 7.57 -13.74 -24.81
N THR A 265 8.28 -12.77 -25.40
CA THR A 265 9.60 -12.32 -24.94
C THR A 265 9.59 -10.87 -24.53
N PHE A 266 10.55 -10.51 -23.67
CA PHE A 266 10.73 -9.15 -23.17
C PHE A 266 12.09 -8.58 -23.54
N GLU A 267 12.15 -7.26 -23.67
CA GLU A 267 13.39 -6.50 -23.84
C GLU A 267 13.67 -5.69 -22.57
N ASP A 268 14.85 -5.82 -21.98
CA ASP A 268 15.30 -4.90 -20.93
C ASP A 268 15.56 -3.52 -21.52
N VAL A 269 14.66 -2.58 -21.25
CA VAL A 269 14.73 -1.19 -21.68
C VAL A 269 15.12 -0.24 -20.56
N SER A 270 15.54 -0.75 -19.41
CA SER A 270 15.79 0.03 -18.18
C SER A 270 16.74 1.19 -18.38
N LEU A 271 17.82 1.00 -19.16
CA LEU A 271 18.77 2.06 -19.45
C LEU A 271 18.23 3.06 -20.49
N LYS A 272 17.57 2.55 -21.53
CA LYS A 272 17.00 3.36 -22.62
C LYS A 272 15.83 4.22 -22.11
N SER A 273 15.01 3.68 -21.23
CA SER A 273 13.86 4.39 -20.63
C SER A 273 14.27 5.43 -19.58
N GLY A 274 15.52 5.42 -19.10
CA GLY A 274 15.99 6.30 -18.03
C GLY A 274 15.85 5.71 -16.61
N ILE A 275 15.05 4.67 -16.41
CA ILE A 275 14.78 4.06 -15.09
C ILE A 275 16.08 3.62 -14.40
N ALA A 276 16.99 2.94 -15.10
CA ALA A 276 18.24 2.44 -14.51
C ALA A 276 19.29 3.52 -14.21
N GLN A 277 19.04 4.79 -14.54
CA GLN A 277 19.91 5.90 -14.15
C GLN A 277 19.76 6.25 -12.65
N HIS A 278 18.69 5.77 -11.99
CA HIS A 278 18.34 6.07 -10.62
C HIS A 278 18.55 4.84 -9.74
N ILE A 279 19.62 4.88 -8.93
CA ILE A 279 19.94 3.82 -7.97
C ILE A 279 19.13 4.03 -6.71
N GLY A 280 18.29 3.04 -6.37
CA GLY A 280 17.38 3.07 -5.24
C GLY A 280 17.65 1.99 -4.21
N LYS A 281 16.75 1.92 -3.22
CA LYS A 281 16.56 0.82 -2.28
C LYS A 281 15.09 0.47 -2.28
N GLY A 282 14.61 0.02 -3.44
CA GLY A 282 13.20 -0.14 -3.74
C GLY A 282 12.51 -1.18 -2.87
N MET A 283 11.32 -0.86 -2.37
CA MET A 283 10.54 -1.72 -1.48
C MET A 283 9.18 -2.09 -2.07
N SER A 284 8.58 -1.21 -2.86
CA SER A 284 7.29 -1.40 -3.49
C SER A 284 7.14 -0.50 -4.71
N VAL A 285 6.20 -0.84 -5.59
CA VAL A 285 5.78 -0.05 -6.73
C VAL A 285 4.27 0.13 -6.73
N ALA A 286 3.82 1.32 -7.13
CA ALA A 286 2.42 1.63 -7.36
C ALA A 286 2.30 2.47 -8.65
N PHE A 287 1.21 2.29 -9.37
CA PHE A 287 0.98 2.86 -10.69
C PHE A 287 -0.28 3.73 -10.72
N ALA A 288 -0.18 4.89 -11.33
CA ALA A 288 -1.33 5.73 -11.67
C ALA A 288 -0.91 6.76 -12.73
N ASP A 289 -1.86 7.22 -13.52
CA ASP A 289 -1.76 8.43 -14.34
C ASP A 289 -2.09 9.63 -13.41
N TYR A 290 -1.05 10.17 -12.71
CA TYR A 290 -1.27 11.13 -11.63
C TYR A 290 -1.55 12.56 -12.11
N ASP A 291 -1.12 12.91 -13.30
CA ASP A 291 -1.33 14.24 -13.91
C ASP A 291 -2.36 14.24 -15.05
N GLN A 292 -2.96 13.06 -15.33
CA GLN A 292 -4.03 12.84 -16.29
C GLN A 292 -3.63 13.12 -17.75
N ASP A 293 -2.37 12.85 -18.09
CA ASP A 293 -1.86 13.00 -19.45
C ASP A 293 -2.15 11.79 -20.36
N GLY A 294 -2.63 10.67 -19.77
CA GLY A 294 -3.00 9.45 -20.48
C GLY A 294 -1.91 8.37 -20.48
N PHE A 295 -0.78 8.62 -19.82
CA PHE A 295 0.28 7.64 -19.64
C PHE A 295 0.42 7.26 -18.16
N THR A 296 0.66 5.99 -17.90
CA THR A 296 0.80 5.50 -16.53
C THR A 296 2.18 5.81 -15.97
N ASP A 297 2.20 6.47 -14.81
CA ASP A 297 3.41 6.82 -14.06
C ASP A 297 3.73 5.78 -12.99
N VAL A 298 4.97 5.83 -12.45
CA VAL A 298 5.48 4.82 -11.52
C VAL A 298 5.99 5.46 -10.24
N PHE A 299 5.35 5.17 -9.11
CA PHE A 299 5.86 5.53 -7.80
C PHE A 299 6.60 4.34 -7.16
N VAL A 300 7.83 4.57 -6.69
CA VAL A 300 8.64 3.55 -6.00
C VAL A 300 9.00 4.03 -4.60
N THR A 301 8.61 3.26 -3.59
CA THR A 301 9.08 3.50 -2.22
C THR A 301 10.53 3.03 -2.06
N ASN A 302 11.32 3.78 -1.30
CA ASN A 302 12.71 3.46 -1.01
C ASN A 302 12.99 3.43 0.50
N ASP A 303 13.80 2.47 0.95
CA ASP A 303 14.18 2.34 2.36
C ASP A 303 15.32 3.30 2.73
N LYS A 304 15.02 4.29 3.58
CA LYS A 304 15.97 5.26 4.14
C LYS A 304 16.70 6.17 3.13
N ILE A 305 16.17 6.27 1.91
CA ILE A 305 16.56 7.25 0.91
C ILE A 305 15.28 7.86 0.29
N PRO A 306 15.37 8.95 -0.52
CA PRO A 306 14.20 9.53 -1.17
C PRO A 306 13.44 8.53 -2.04
N ASN A 307 12.11 8.58 -2.03
CA ASN A 307 11.27 7.82 -2.95
C ASN A 307 11.45 8.33 -4.38
N PHE A 308 11.05 7.52 -5.37
CA PHE A 308 11.01 7.92 -6.77
C PHE A 308 9.58 8.08 -7.27
N LEU A 309 9.37 9.08 -8.11
CA LEU A 309 8.19 9.22 -8.97
C LEU A 309 8.70 9.37 -10.41
N PHE A 310 8.56 8.34 -11.19
CA PHE A 310 8.93 8.33 -12.59
C PHE A 310 7.72 8.78 -13.42
N HIS A 311 7.77 10.03 -13.90
CA HIS A 311 6.80 10.57 -14.84
C HIS A 311 7.04 9.99 -16.23
N ASN A 312 6.00 9.42 -16.82
CA ASN A 312 6.04 8.83 -18.15
C ASN A 312 5.85 9.91 -19.22
N ARG A 313 6.82 10.12 -20.08
CA ARG A 313 6.78 11.16 -21.12
C ARG A 313 5.98 10.78 -22.37
N GLY A 314 5.44 9.57 -22.44
CA GLY A 314 4.73 9.06 -23.61
C GLY A 314 5.59 8.80 -24.85
N ASP A 315 6.91 8.89 -24.72
CA ASP A 315 7.87 8.64 -25.80
C ASP A 315 8.76 7.40 -25.53
N GLY A 316 8.38 6.58 -24.54
CA GLY A 316 9.12 5.42 -24.08
C GLY A 316 10.22 5.75 -23.06
N THR A 317 10.27 7.00 -22.57
CA THR A 317 11.21 7.43 -21.52
C THR A 317 10.49 7.99 -20.30
N PHE A 318 11.19 7.95 -19.16
CA PHE A 318 10.70 8.44 -17.88
C PHE A 318 11.62 9.53 -17.33
N GLU A 319 11.03 10.47 -16.60
CA GLU A 319 11.73 11.48 -15.81
C GLU A 319 11.47 11.26 -14.31
N GLU A 320 12.54 11.23 -13.50
CA GLU A 320 12.38 11.14 -12.05
C GLU A 320 12.06 12.53 -11.49
N VAL A 321 10.84 12.73 -11.00
CA VAL A 321 10.30 14.03 -10.57
C VAL A 321 9.84 14.07 -9.12
N ALA A 322 10.15 13.07 -8.29
CA ALA A 322 9.62 12.97 -6.93
C ALA A 322 9.93 14.19 -6.05
N LEU A 323 11.11 14.80 -6.23
CA LEU A 323 11.50 15.99 -5.48
C LEU A 323 10.67 17.21 -5.90
N GLU A 324 10.52 17.41 -7.19
CA GLU A 324 9.73 18.48 -7.79
C GLU A 324 8.25 18.33 -7.50
N ALA A 325 7.74 17.09 -7.57
CA ALA A 325 6.36 16.75 -7.29
C ALA A 325 6.02 16.78 -5.79
N GLY A 326 7.03 16.80 -4.90
CA GLY A 326 6.85 16.89 -3.46
C GLY A 326 6.60 15.56 -2.75
N VAL A 327 6.93 14.39 -3.37
CA VAL A 327 6.72 13.05 -2.80
C VAL A 327 8.00 12.29 -2.45
N ALA A 328 9.17 12.86 -2.76
CA ALA A 328 10.46 12.25 -2.45
C ALA A 328 10.64 11.99 -0.95
N LEU A 329 10.18 12.92 -0.13
CA LEU A 329 10.36 12.93 1.33
C LEU A 329 9.09 13.45 2.02
N PRO A 330 8.72 12.92 3.21
CA PRO A 330 7.69 13.56 4.04
C PRO A 330 8.08 14.99 4.46
N ASP A 331 7.10 15.78 4.90
CA ASP A 331 7.23 17.22 5.28
C ASP A 331 8.42 17.57 6.17
N ARG A 332 8.92 16.61 6.97
CA ARG A 332 10.11 16.84 7.81
C ARG A 332 11.43 16.78 7.03
N GLY A 333 11.39 16.55 5.72
CA GLY A 333 12.55 16.48 4.84
C GLY A 333 13.55 15.36 5.19
N LYS A 334 13.06 14.28 5.84
CA LYS A 334 13.88 13.15 6.25
C LYS A 334 13.37 11.86 5.60
N ALA A 335 14.25 11.14 4.93
CA ALA A 335 13.92 9.83 4.39
C ALA A 335 13.53 8.85 5.51
N VAL A 336 12.48 8.08 5.26
CA VAL A 336 11.91 7.09 6.17
C VAL A 336 12.13 5.67 5.63
N SER A 337 11.86 4.65 6.42
CA SER A 337 11.83 3.26 5.94
C SER A 337 10.51 3.02 5.21
N ALA A 338 10.39 3.53 4.00
CA ALA A 338 9.18 3.35 3.21
C ALA A 338 9.08 1.88 2.76
N MET A 339 7.96 1.24 3.09
CA MET A 339 7.65 -0.16 2.78
C MET A 339 6.68 -0.26 1.60
N GLY A 340 5.57 -0.96 1.73
CA GLY A 340 4.52 -1.01 0.72
C GLY A 340 3.86 0.33 0.48
N ALA A 341 3.32 0.53 -0.72
CA ALA A 341 2.58 1.72 -1.13
C ALA A 341 1.23 1.38 -1.77
N ASP A 342 0.35 2.37 -1.81
CA ASP A 342 -0.84 2.39 -2.65
C ASP A 342 -0.99 3.78 -3.29
N PHE A 343 -1.52 3.82 -4.52
CA PHE A 343 -1.67 5.01 -5.33
C PHE A 343 -3.10 5.12 -5.83
N ARG A 344 -3.98 5.69 -5.00
CA ARG A 344 -5.43 5.77 -5.23
C ARG A 344 -6.01 7.07 -4.70
N ASP A 345 -7.07 7.54 -5.33
CA ASP A 345 -7.89 8.66 -4.87
C ASP A 345 -8.60 8.29 -3.55
N TYR A 346 -8.17 8.88 -2.41
CA TYR A 346 -8.73 8.58 -1.08
C TYR A 346 -9.88 9.51 -0.69
N ASP A 347 -9.95 10.71 -1.27
CA ASP A 347 -10.94 11.75 -0.90
C ASP A 347 -11.96 12.06 -2.00
N ASN A 348 -11.96 11.25 -3.07
CA ASN A 348 -12.92 11.31 -4.16
C ASN A 348 -12.91 12.64 -4.94
N ASP A 349 -11.73 13.27 -5.06
CA ASP A 349 -11.55 14.48 -5.87
C ASP A 349 -11.21 14.20 -7.35
N GLY A 350 -10.93 12.94 -7.68
CA GLY A 350 -10.63 12.46 -9.03
C GLY A 350 -9.16 12.41 -9.38
N LEU A 351 -8.28 12.71 -8.42
CA LEU A 351 -6.84 12.63 -8.55
C LEU A 351 -6.29 11.51 -7.67
N PRO A 352 -5.40 10.65 -8.17
CA PRO A 352 -4.81 9.62 -7.33
C PRO A 352 -3.81 10.22 -6.33
N ASP A 353 -3.90 9.76 -5.08
CA ASP A 353 -3.06 10.13 -3.95
C ASP A 353 -2.11 9.01 -3.59
N ILE A 354 -1.01 9.33 -2.91
CA ILE A 354 0.00 8.35 -2.51
C ILE A 354 -0.02 8.14 -1.01
N THR A 355 -0.08 6.88 -0.57
CA THR A 355 0.21 6.50 0.82
C THR A 355 1.19 5.34 0.87
N PHE A 356 1.99 5.28 1.92
CA PHE A 356 2.86 4.14 2.17
C PHE A 356 3.05 3.89 3.67
N ALA A 357 3.40 2.66 4.01
CA ALA A 357 3.72 2.28 5.38
C ALA A 357 5.20 2.56 5.71
N ALA A 358 5.48 2.83 6.99
CA ALA A 358 6.83 3.03 7.50
C ALA A 358 6.97 2.52 8.94
N LEU A 359 8.13 2.72 9.57
CA LEU A 359 8.39 2.27 10.94
C LEU A 359 7.84 3.25 11.99
N ALA A 360 7.72 2.78 13.22
CA ALA A 360 7.31 3.61 14.35
C ALA A 360 8.21 4.87 14.48
N GLY A 361 7.58 6.02 14.76
CA GLY A 361 8.25 7.33 14.77
C GLY A 361 8.38 8.00 13.41
N GLU A 362 8.09 7.30 12.32
CA GLU A 362 8.15 7.82 10.94
C GLU A 362 6.78 8.12 10.32
N THR A 363 5.70 7.64 10.97
CA THR A 363 4.31 7.75 10.53
C THR A 363 4.03 6.98 9.23
N PHE A 364 2.76 6.94 8.78
CA PHE A 364 2.37 6.47 7.45
C PHE A 364 2.03 7.71 6.61
N PRO A 365 2.93 8.16 5.74
CA PRO A 365 2.71 9.36 4.95
C PRO A 365 1.52 9.22 4.01
N LEU A 366 0.78 10.32 3.85
CA LEU A 366 -0.29 10.49 2.88
C LEU A 366 -0.03 11.78 2.11
N PHE A 367 0.26 11.66 0.84
CA PHE A 367 0.47 12.76 -0.08
C PHE A 367 -0.78 12.96 -0.92
N HIS A 368 -1.44 14.08 -0.71
CA HIS A 368 -2.61 14.49 -1.49
C HIS A 368 -2.18 15.13 -2.80
N ASN A 369 -2.76 14.69 -3.89
CA ASN A 369 -2.52 15.22 -5.23
C ASN A 369 -3.29 16.54 -5.42
N GLU A 370 -2.60 17.67 -5.53
CA GLU A 370 -3.23 18.97 -5.75
C GLU A 370 -3.45 19.29 -7.26
N GLY A 371 -3.22 18.31 -8.14
CA GLY A 371 -3.22 18.47 -9.59
C GLY A 371 -1.96 19.16 -10.13
N ARG A 372 -1.83 19.20 -11.46
CA ARG A 372 -0.69 19.80 -12.18
C ARG A 372 0.66 19.19 -11.79
N GLY A 373 0.67 17.89 -11.48
CA GLY A 373 1.88 17.17 -11.12
C GLY A 373 2.44 17.48 -9.72
N GLN A 374 1.65 18.08 -8.84
CA GLN A 374 2.11 18.50 -7.50
C GLN A 374 1.34 17.78 -6.40
N PHE A 375 2.07 17.34 -5.38
CA PHE A 375 1.52 16.72 -4.18
C PHE A 375 1.85 17.55 -2.94
N ARG A 376 1.01 17.40 -1.92
CA ARG A 376 1.25 17.97 -0.58
C ARG A 376 1.10 16.89 0.47
N ASP A 377 2.02 16.87 1.43
CA ASP A 377 1.95 15.96 2.58
C ASP A 377 0.76 16.33 3.48
N PHE A 378 -0.26 15.46 3.48
CA PHE A 378 -1.46 15.56 4.32
C PHE A 378 -1.41 14.61 5.52
N THR A 379 -0.28 14.01 5.82
CA THR A 379 -0.12 13.05 6.92
C THR A 379 -0.71 13.55 8.24
N TYR A 380 -0.46 14.81 8.58
CA TYR A 380 -1.01 15.40 9.81
C TYR A 380 -2.40 15.99 9.63
N ARG A 381 -2.73 16.52 8.46
CA ARG A 381 -4.05 17.04 8.13
C ARG A 381 -5.10 15.94 8.09
N SER A 382 -4.76 14.79 7.53
CA SER A 382 -5.61 13.59 7.48
C SER A 382 -5.71 12.86 8.82
N ARG A 383 -4.98 13.27 9.85
CA ARG A 383 -4.80 12.62 11.15
C ARG A 383 -3.95 11.34 11.10
N MET A 384 -3.47 10.91 9.95
CA MET A 384 -2.63 9.70 9.85
C MET A 384 -1.35 9.81 10.68
N GLY A 385 -0.74 10.99 10.81
CA GLY A 385 0.44 11.21 11.62
C GLY A 385 0.30 10.71 13.07
N PRO A 386 -0.63 11.24 13.89
CA PRO A 386 -0.83 10.77 15.26
C PRO A 386 -1.37 9.33 15.33
N LEU A 387 -2.16 8.87 14.36
CA LEU A 387 -2.73 7.52 14.34
C LEU A 387 -1.68 6.44 14.09
N SER A 388 -0.66 6.72 13.27
CA SER A 388 0.38 5.77 12.85
C SER A 388 1.72 5.91 13.57
N ASN A 389 1.98 7.01 14.29
CA ASN A 389 3.29 7.33 14.87
C ASN A 389 3.90 6.23 15.78
N ARG A 390 3.06 5.38 16.38
CA ARG A 390 3.50 4.26 17.25
C ARG A 390 3.40 2.90 16.56
N ARG A 391 3.17 2.87 15.26
CA ARG A 391 2.98 1.65 14.48
C ARG A 391 4.14 1.48 13.51
N SER A 392 4.52 0.24 13.27
CA SER A 392 5.38 -0.14 12.15
C SER A 392 4.53 -0.97 11.19
N GLY A 393 4.50 -0.62 9.91
CA GLY A 393 3.66 -1.23 8.91
C GLY A 393 4.43 -1.72 7.69
N TRP A 394 3.82 -2.68 6.96
CA TRP A 394 4.38 -3.25 5.74
C TRP A 394 3.49 -3.02 4.52
N SER A 395 2.28 -3.56 4.53
CA SER A 395 1.40 -3.56 3.36
C SER A 395 0.19 -2.66 3.62
N PRO A 396 0.17 -1.41 3.13
CA PRO A 396 -1.00 -0.55 3.14
C PRO A 396 -1.91 -0.85 1.95
N ALA A 397 -3.22 -0.61 2.09
CA ALA A 397 -4.14 -0.54 0.97
C ALA A 397 -5.33 0.37 1.28
N LEU A 398 -5.73 1.15 0.30
CA LEU A 398 -6.92 2.00 0.30
C LEU A 398 -8.10 1.21 -0.31
N CYS A 399 -9.00 0.71 0.54
CA CYS A 399 -10.17 -0.08 0.18
C CYS A 399 -11.41 0.41 0.95
N ASP A 400 -12.57 0.37 0.34
CA ASP A 400 -13.84 0.66 1.03
C ASP A 400 -14.37 -0.60 1.73
N PHE A 401 -13.98 -0.79 3.02
CA PHE A 401 -14.34 -1.99 3.77
C PHE A 401 -15.77 -2.00 4.32
N ASN A 402 -16.42 -0.85 4.36
CA ASN A 402 -17.77 -0.73 4.90
C ASN A 402 -18.80 -0.33 3.84
N ASN A 403 -18.41 -0.25 2.58
CA ASN A 403 -19.22 0.09 1.41
C ASN A 403 -19.94 1.46 1.53
N ASP A 404 -19.32 2.43 2.23
CA ASP A 404 -19.90 3.77 2.40
C ASP A 404 -19.49 4.77 1.30
N GLY A 405 -18.61 4.36 0.38
CA GLY A 405 -18.14 5.15 -0.75
C GLY A 405 -16.83 5.89 -0.48
N TRP A 406 -16.18 5.65 0.67
CA TRP A 406 -14.90 6.25 1.02
C TRP A 406 -13.87 5.15 1.27
N LYS A 407 -12.69 5.30 0.68
CA LYS A 407 -11.63 4.32 0.86
C LYS A 407 -11.00 4.44 2.24
N ASP A 408 -11.10 3.39 3.04
CA ASP A 408 -10.43 3.19 4.30
C ASP A 408 -8.98 2.73 4.08
N LEU A 409 -8.12 2.82 5.09
CA LEU A 409 -6.75 2.36 5.01
C LEU A 409 -6.53 1.13 5.91
N PHE A 410 -6.17 -0.01 5.33
CA PHE A 410 -5.62 -1.16 6.03
C PHE A 410 -4.09 -1.10 6.03
N VAL A 411 -3.44 -1.57 7.11
CA VAL A 411 -1.98 -1.73 7.16
C VAL A 411 -1.61 -2.99 7.94
N SER A 412 -0.84 -3.90 7.35
CA SER A 412 -0.26 -5.04 8.05
C SER A 412 0.87 -4.61 8.98
N GLY A 413 0.88 -5.12 10.25
CA GLY A 413 1.69 -4.58 11.34
C GLY A 413 2.86 -5.46 11.77
N ALA A 414 4.10 -4.97 11.68
CA ALA A 414 5.29 -5.55 12.32
C ALA A 414 6.49 -4.60 12.23
N HIS A 415 7.45 -4.73 13.14
CA HIS A 415 8.76 -4.12 12.97
C HIS A 415 9.65 -4.99 12.07
N VAL A 416 10.72 -4.41 11.48
CA VAL A 416 11.67 -5.14 10.64
C VAL A 416 12.63 -6.00 11.47
N ASN A 417 13.06 -5.51 12.64
CA ASN A 417 14.06 -6.15 13.49
C ASN A 417 13.41 -6.95 14.62
N ASP A 418 13.66 -8.25 14.67
CA ASP A 418 13.11 -9.18 15.67
C ASP A 418 13.70 -9.02 17.08
N THR A 419 14.74 -8.21 17.24
CA THR A 419 15.36 -7.90 18.54
C THR A 419 15.12 -6.45 18.96
N VAL A 420 14.22 -5.73 18.29
CA VAL A 420 13.96 -4.30 18.54
C VAL A 420 13.54 -4.03 19.99
N ASP A 421 12.81 -4.94 20.62
CA ASP A 421 12.33 -4.84 22.01
C ASP A 421 13.47 -4.63 23.03
N ALA A 422 14.71 -4.96 22.65
CA ALA A 422 15.88 -4.79 23.52
C ALA A 422 16.41 -3.35 23.58
N PHE A 423 16.07 -2.49 22.60
CA PHE A 423 16.64 -1.14 22.47
C PHE A 423 15.66 -0.03 22.04
N GLU A 424 14.43 -0.39 21.67
CA GLU A 424 13.37 0.56 21.34
C GLU A 424 12.08 0.23 22.12
N ALA A 425 11.24 1.24 22.34
CA ALA A 425 9.94 1.05 22.98
C ALA A 425 8.85 0.54 22.02
N THR A 426 9.25 -0.09 20.92
CA THR A 426 8.35 -0.61 19.87
C THR A 426 8.53 -2.12 19.78
N PRO A 427 7.48 -2.94 19.92
CA PRO A 427 7.61 -4.39 19.81
C PRO A 427 7.84 -4.84 18.37
N TYR A 428 8.50 -6.00 18.19
CA TYR A 428 8.68 -6.63 16.89
C TYR A 428 7.33 -7.03 16.27
N ARG A 429 6.50 -7.73 17.06
CA ARG A 429 5.19 -8.19 16.63
C ARG A 429 4.15 -7.15 16.96
N LEU A 430 3.39 -6.73 15.95
CA LEU A 430 2.32 -5.73 16.07
C LEU A 430 1.02 -6.28 15.51
N PRO A 431 -0.15 -5.83 15.97
CA PRO A 431 -1.40 -6.12 15.30
C PRO A 431 -1.49 -5.39 13.96
N ASN A 432 -2.33 -5.90 13.07
CA ASN A 432 -2.78 -5.16 11.89
C ASN A 432 -3.53 -3.89 12.31
N ALA A 433 -3.68 -2.94 11.40
CA ALA A 433 -4.42 -1.71 11.65
C ALA A 433 -5.44 -1.45 10.54
N VAL A 434 -6.59 -0.88 10.90
CA VAL A 434 -7.57 -0.34 9.97
C VAL A 434 -8.01 1.04 10.44
N PHE A 435 -7.94 2.00 9.50
CA PHE A 435 -8.31 3.39 9.72
C PHE A 435 -9.46 3.72 8.80
N ALA A 436 -10.63 3.99 9.37
CA ALA A 436 -11.80 4.34 8.60
C ALA A 436 -11.74 5.79 8.13
N ASN A 437 -12.06 6.01 6.87
CA ASN A 437 -12.18 7.33 6.26
C ASN A 437 -13.46 8.01 6.74
N ALA A 438 -13.36 9.24 7.22
CA ALA A 438 -14.52 9.97 7.74
C ALA A 438 -15.30 10.75 6.64
N GLY A 439 -14.86 10.69 5.38
CA GLY A 439 -15.45 11.43 4.27
C GLY A 439 -15.21 12.94 4.31
N ASP A 440 -14.33 13.40 5.19
CA ASP A 440 -13.94 14.81 5.36
C ASP A 440 -12.42 15.02 5.14
N GLY A 441 -11.76 14.04 4.51
CA GLY A 441 -10.32 13.99 4.30
C GLY A 441 -9.52 13.56 5.53
N THR A 442 -10.19 13.06 6.61
CA THR A 442 -9.53 12.56 7.82
C THR A 442 -9.85 11.09 8.09
N PHE A 443 -8.96 10.43 8.82
CA PHE A 443 -9.10 9.04 9.22
C PHE A 443 -9.35 8.89 10.73
N ARG A 444 -9.99 7.78 11.12
CA ARG A 444 -10.19 7.37 12.52
C ARG A 444 -9.72 5.93 12.71
N ASP A 445 -9.06 5.64 13.84
CA ASP A 445 -8.58 4.29 14.17
C ASP A 445 -9.75 3.39 14.58
N PHE A 446 -10.06 2.39 13.76
CA PHE A 446 -11.05 1.36 14.02
C PHE A 446 -10.41 0.02 14.42
N SER A 447 -9.08 -0.08 14.50
CA SER A 447 -8.37 -1.34 14.75
C SER A 447 -8.86 -2.09 15.98
N ALA A 448 -9.13 -1.36 17.10
CA ALA A 448 -9.64 -1.98 18.33
C ALA A 448 -11.08 -2.51 18.19
N ALA A 449 -11.88 -1.90 17.32
CA ALA A 449 -13.28 -2.30 17.07
C ALA A 449 -13.40 -3.36 15.97
N ALA A 450 -12.33 -3.61 15.22
CA ALA A 450 -12.32 -4.50 14.06
C ALA A 450 -12.46 -6.00 14.43
N GLY A 451 -12.25 -6.37 15.69
CA GLY A 451 -12.42 -7.74 16.21
C GLY A 451 -11.36 -8.08 17.26
N ALA A 452 -11.66 -9.01 18.15
CA ALA A 452 -10.72 -9.41 19.21
C ALA A 452 -9.44 -10.05 18.59
N ASP A 453 -9.62 -10.92 17.60
CA ASP A 453 -8.52 -11.60 16.91
C ASP A 453 -7.65 -10.62 16.10
N PHE A 454 -8.26 -9.53 15.61
CA PHE A 454 -7.56 -8.49 14.84
C PHE A 454 -6.50 -7.74 15.66
N GLN A 455 -6.58 -7.80 16.98
CA GLN A 455 -5.59 -7.24 17.89
C GLN A 455 -4.44 -8.21 18.23
N ALA A 456 -4.43 -9.42 17.67
CA ALA A 456 -3.35 -10.37 17.91
C ALA A 456 -2.04 -9.87 17.27
N PRO A 457 -0.93 -9.78 18.02
CA PRO A 457 0.33 -9.31 17.46
C PRO A 457 0.99 -10.40 16.60
N GLY A 458 1.36 -10.05 15.38
CA GLY A 458 2.06 -10.91 14.42
C GLY A 458 3.30 -10.27 13.82
N ALA A 459 4.13 -11.07 13.15
CA ALA A 459 5.22 -10.58 12.30
C ALA A 459 4.72 -10.49 10.85
N HIS A 460 3.69 -9.66 10.66
CA HIS A 460 3.00 -9.51 9.38
C HIS A 460 3.91 -8.93 8.30
N ARG A 461 3.63 -9.28 7.02
CA ARG A 461 4.35 -8.78 5.85
C ARG A 461 3.37 -8.38 4.75
N GLY A 462 3.40 -9.03 3.61
CA GLY A 462 2.52 -8.76 2.49
C GLY A 462 1.04 -9.03 2.81
N ALA A 463 0.17 -8.28 2.16
CA ALA A 463 -1.27 -8.50 2.19
C ALA A 463 -1.86 -8.35 0.79
N ALA A 464 -2.91 -9.13 0.50
CA ALA A 464 -3.71 -9.00 -0.71
C ALA A 464 -5.20 -8.88 -0.34
N PHE A 465 -5.96 -8.23 -1.21
CA PHE A 465 -7.32 -7.74 -0.95
C PHE A 465 -8.26 -8.25 -2.04
N ALA A 466 -9.35 -8.89 -1.64
CA ALA A 466 -10.36 -9.42 -2.55
C ALA A 466 -11.66 -9.74 -1.81
N ASP A 467 -12.76 -9.85 -2.51
CA ASP A 467 -13.96 -10.50 -2.01
C ASP A 467 -13.86 -12.02 -2.27
N PHE A 468 -13.35 -12.78 -1.29
CA PHE A 468 -13.10 -14.22 -1.45
C PHE A 468 -14.37 -15.09 -1.35
N ASN A 469 -15.45 -14.55 -0.85
CA ASN A 469 -16.72 -15.28 -0.69
C ASN A 469 -17.85 -14.77 -1.59
N ASN A 470 -17.59 -13.73 -2.39
CA ASN A 470 -18.53 -13.05 -3.28
C ASN A 470 -19.75 -12.46 -2.53
N ASP A 471 -19.53 -11.89 -1.32
CA ASP A 471 -20.57 -11.21 -0.53
C ASP A 471 -20.57 -9.68 -0.71
N GLY A 472 -19.64 -9.14 -1.52
CA GLY A 472 -19.49 -7.74 -1.83
C GLY A 472 -18.75 -6.94 -0.77
N LYS A 473 -17.97 -7.60 0.07
CA LYS A 473 -17.12 -6.95 1.05
C LYS A 473 -15.68 -7.38 0.83
N THR A 474 -14.79 -6.42 0.78
CA THR A 474 -13.37 -6.71 0.61
C THR A 474 -12.81 -7.39 1.85
N ASP A 475 -12.30 -8.62 1.69
CA ASP A 475 -11.56 -9.40 2.67
C ASP A 475 -10.06 -9.15 2.55
N VAL A 476 -9.26 -9.64 3.51
CA VAL A 476 -7.81 -9.46 3.53
C VAL A 476 -7.09 -10.76 3.83
N VAL A 477 -6.10 -11.12 3.03
CA VAL A 477 -5.17 -12.21 3.33
C VAL A 477 -3.79 -11.64 3.64
N VAL A 478 -3.13 -12.13 4.71
CA VAL A 478 -1.86 -11.59 5.22
C VAL A 478 -0.86 -12.72 5.48
N SER A 479 0.38 -12.57 5.01
CA SER A 479 1.49 -13.47 5.33
C SER A 479 2.18 -13.07 6.64
N LEU A 480 2.65 -14.07 7.41
CA LEU A 480 3.34 -13.85 8.70
C LEU A 480 4.61 -14.68 8.77
N ILE A 481 5.72 -14.04 9.12
CA ILE A 481 6.99 -14.74 9.37
C ILE A 481 6.84 -15.70 10.55
N GLY A 482 7.14 -16.99 10.31
CA GLY A 482 7.18 -18.04 11.32
C GLY A 482 5.82 -18.36 11.94
N ALA A 483 4.72 -17.96 11.32
CA ALA A 483 3.37 -18.24 11.77
C ALA A 483 2.44 -18.51 10.59
N ARG A 484 1.28 -19.11 10.87
CA ARG A 484 0.25 -19.35 9.86
C ARG A 484 -0.24 -18.02 9.29
N ALA A 485 -0.44 -17.97 7.97
CA ALA A 485 -1.10 -16.85 7.29
C ALA A 485 -2.50 -16.59 7.87
N GLU A 486 -2.94 -15.35 7.81
CA GLU A 486 -4.26 -14.91 8.24
C GLU A 486 -5.15 -14.68 7.02
N LEU A 487 -6.43 -15.06 7.15
CA LEU A 487 -7.49 -14.74 6.21
C LEU A 487 -8.59 -14.04 6.98
N TRP A 488 -8.69 -12.74 6.78
CA TRP A 488 -9.62 -11.84 7.45
C TRP A 488 -10.89 -11.68 6.61
N GLU A 489 -11.92 -12.47 6.95
CA GLU A 489 -13.26 -12.29 6.39
C GLU A 489 -13.85 -10.98 6.92
N ASN A 490 -14.31 -10.12 6.01
CA ASN A 490 -14.97 -8.88 6.36
C ASN A 490 -16.43 -9.15 6.77
N VAL A 491 -16.68 -9.04 8.06
CA VAL A 491 -18.00 -9.24 8.68
C VAL A 491 -18.61 -7.91 9.16
N SER A 492 -18.28 -6.80 8.49
CA SER A 492 -18.78 -5.47 8.82
C SER A 492 -20.31 -5.44 8.82
N PRO A 493 -20.94 -5.03 9.95
CA PRO A 493 -22.39 -5.07 10.09
C PRO A 493 -23.01 -3.82 9.48
N ASN A 494 -23.23 -3.84 8.17
CA ASN A 494 -23.94 -2.80 7.45
C ASN A 494 -24.77 -3.42 6.32
N ASP A 495 -25.73 -2.65 5.80
CA ASP A 495 -26.59 -2.97 4.68
C ASP A 495 -26.32 -2.03 3.47
N ASN A 496 -25.09 -1.53 3.39
CA ASN A 496 -24.61 -0.76 2.25
C ASN A 496 -24.48 -1.67 1.03
N THR A 497 -24.77 -1.11 -0.12
CA THR A 497 -24.69 -1.78 -1.41
C THR A 497 -23.32 -1.55 -2.06
N TRP A 498 -23.01 -2.35 -3.06
CA TRP A 498 -21.72 -2.37 -3.72
C TRP A 498 -21.83 -2.72 -5.20
N ILE A 499 -20.79 -2.51 -5.95
CA ILE A 499 -20.62 -3.04 -7.30
C ILE A 499 -19.13 -3.30 -7.56
N ASP A 500 -18.84 -4.47 -8.11
CA ASP A 500 -17.52 -4.84 -8.59
C ASP A 500 -17.50 -4.82 -10.11
N VAL A 501 -16.53 -4.14 -10.71
CA VAL A 501 -16.41 -4.03 -12.16
C VAL A 501 -15.27 -4.91 -12.65
N LYS A 502 -15.62 -6.05 -13.29
CA LYS A 502 -14.67 -6.95 -13.95
C LYS A 502 -14.47 -6.50 -15.39
N LEU A 503 -13.29 -6.01 -15.69
CA LEU A 503 -12.93 -5.49 -17.01
C LEU A 503 -12.44 -6.60 -17.94
N THR A 504 -12.63 -6.40 -19.24
CA THR A 504 -12.00 -7.20 -20.29
C THR A 504 -11.63 -6.29 -21.46
N GLY A 505 -10.33 -6.02 -21.62
CA GLY A 505 -9.80 -5.29 -22.75
C GLY A 505 -9.92 -6.05 -24.06
N THR A 506 -9.99 -5.32 -25.14
CA THR A 506 -10.04 -5.86 -26.52
C THR A 506 -9.04 -5.20 -27.45
N LYS A 507 -8.69 -3.94 -27.17
CA LYS A 507 -7.66 -3.15 -27.84
C LYS A 507 -6.53 -2.82 -26.88
N CYS A 508 -6.87 -2.49 -25.64
CA CYS A 508 -5.91 -2.41 -24.54
C CYS A 508 -5.59 -3.81 -24.00
N ASN A 509 -4.71 -3.90 -22.99
CA ASN A 509 -4.40 -5.14 -22.31
C ASN A 509 -5.68 -5.81 -21.76
N ARG A 510 -5.69 -7.13 -21.79
CA ARG A 510 -6.91 -7.91 -21.52
C ARG A 510 -7.46 -7.72 -20.10
N ASP A 511 -6.60 -7.51 -19.11
CA ASP A 511 -7.02 -7.26 -17.74
C ASP A 511 -7.60 -5.85 -17.54
N GLY A 512 -7.42 -4.95 -18.52
CA GLY A 512 -7.82 -3.55 -18.44
C GLY A 512 -7.01 -2.74 -17.42
N ILE A 513 -5.79 -3.17 -17.10
CA ILE A 513 -4.88 -2.43 -16.20
C ILE A 513 -4.62 -1.04 -16.79
N GLY A 514 -4.75 0.01 -15.97
CA GLY A 514 -4.71 1.41 -16.37
C GLY A 514 -6.10 2.03 -16.61
N THR A 515 -7.18 1.22 -16.68
CA THR A 515 -8.55 1.74 -16.83
C THR A 515 -8.98 2.52 -15.61
N ARG A 516 -9.55 3.71 -15.82
CA ARG A 516 -10.14 4.56 -14.79
C ARG A 516 -11.65 4.43 -14.80
N ILE A 517 -12.25 4.27 -13.62
CA ILE A 517 -13.70 4.09 -13.44
C ILE A 517 -14.21 5.16 -12.49
N ARG A 518 -15.35 5.74 -12.84
CA ARG A 518 -16.06 6.71 -12.01
C ARG A 518 -17.49 6.26 -11.75
N ILE A 519 -17.91 6.33 -10.47
CA ILE A 519 -19.28 6.12 -10.02
C ILE A 519 -19.68 7.29 -9.11
N GLY A 520 -20.57 8.15 -9.59
CA GLY A 520 -20.91 9.38 -8.87
C GLY A 520 -19.71 10.31 -8.72
N ASN A 521 -19.27 10.54 -7.48
CA ASN A 521 -18.05 11.28 -7.15
C ASN A 521 -16.85 10.38 -6.84
N GLN A 522 -17.04 9.07 -6.81
CA GLN A 522 -15.96 8.12 -6.52
C GLN A 522 -15.15 7.83 -7.78
N TYR A 523 -13.84 7.75 -7.63
CA TYR A 523 -12.92 7.34 -8.67
C TYR A 523 -12.09 6.14 -8.19
N ASN A 524 -11.85 5.19 -9.07
CA ASN A 524 -10.96 4.07 -8.85
C ASN A 524 -10.32 3.65 -10.17
N GLN A 525 -9.26 2.86 -10.10
CA GLN A 525 -8.53 2.39 -11.27
C GLN A 525 -8.24 0.90 -11.17
N MET A 526 -8.14 0.26 -12.34
CA MET A 526 -7.67 -1.12 -12.43
C MET A 526 -6.16 -1.15 -12.33
N THR A 527 -5.66 -1.79 -11.30
CA THR A 527 -4.23 -2.07 -11.08
C THR A 527 -4.07 -3.41 -10.37
N SER A 528 -3.00 -4.12 -10.62
CA SER A 528 -2.71 -5.38 -9.92
C SER A 528 -1.84 -5.19 -8.68
N ASN A 529 -1.08 -4.10 -8.58
CA ASN A 529 -0.14 -3.89 -7.48
C ASN A 529 -0.76 -3.17 -6.30
N VAL A 530 -0.51 -3.68 -5.10
CA VAL A 530 -0.95 -3.08 -3.85
C VAL A 530 -0.02 -3.49 -2.71
N GLY A 531 0.28 -2.55 -1.82
CA GLY A 531 1.01 -2.81 -0.58
C GLY A 531 2.46 -3.24 -0.78
N TYR A 532 2.90 -4.17 0.07
CA TYR A 532 4.28 -4.66 0.10
C TYR A 532 4.40 -6.02 -0.58
N ALA A 533 5.22 -6.11 -1.62
CA ALA A 533 5.59 -7.36 -2.29
C ALA A 533 4.38 -8.19 -2.79
N SER A 534 3.20 -7.57 -2.93
CA SER A 534 1.92 -8.25 -3.11
C SER A 534 1.15 -7.71 -4.30
N SER A 535 0.14 -8.48 -4.73
CA SER A 535 -0.69 -8.17 -5.89
C SER A 535 -2.14 -8.59 -5.64
N SER A 536 -3.09 -7.81 -6.16
CA SER A 536 -4.53 -8.12 -6.14
C SER A 536 -5.11 -7.83 -7.52
N LEU A 537 -5.09 -8.83 -8.40
CA LEU A 537 -5.72 -8.76 -9.72
C LEU A 537 -7.19 -9.22 -9.58
N VAL A 538 -8.03 -8.29 -9.19
CA VAL A 538 -9.44 -8.52 -8.83
C VAL A 538 -10.34 -7.47 -9.47
N PRO A 539 -11.67 -7.67 -9.57
CA PRO A 539 -12.59 -6.64 -10.04
C PRO A 539 -12.45 -5.34 -9.24
N VAL A 540 -12.67 -4.21 -9.90
CA VAL A 540 -12.58 -2.89 -9.25
C VAL A 540 -13.80 -2.65 -8.39
N HIS A 541 -13.60 -2.56 -7.08
CA HIS A 541 -14.65 -2.45 -6.07
C HIS A 541 -15.10 -1.00 -5.84
N PHE A 542 -16.42 -0.80 -5.67
CA PHE A 542 -17.06 0.42 -5.22
C PHE A 542 -18.15 0.13 -4.20
N GLY A 543 -18.04 0.68 -3.01
CA GLY A 543 -19.16 0.81 -2.09
C GLY A 543 -20.11 1.88 -2.60
N THR A 544 -21.40 1.62 -2.59
CA THR A 544 -22.41 2.52 -3.16
C THR A 544 -23.41 3.02 -2.11
N GLY A 545 -23.13 2.79 -0.83
CA GLY A 545 -23.97 3.22 0.29
C GLY A 545 -25.36 2.61 0.20
N LYS A 546 -26.38 3.43 0.02
CA LYS A 546 -27.79 2.99 -0.09
C LYS A 546 -28.34 3.04 -1.52
N ALA A 547 -27.48 3.25 -2.52
CA ALA A 547 -27.94 3.31 -3.90
C ALA A 547 -28.36 1.92 -4.40
N THR A 548 -29.50 1.82 -5.06
CA THR A 548 -29.97 0.58 -5.69
C THR A 548 -29.53 0.45 -7.15
N ALA A 549 -29.11 1.55 -7.75
CA ALA A 549 -28.53 1.60 -9.08
C ALA A 549 -27.60 2.81 -9.21
N VAL A 550 -26.61 2.70 -10.07
CA VAL A 550 -25.59 3.71 -10.32
C VAL A 550 -25.34 3.91 -11.81
N ASP A 551 -24.80 5.06 -12.17
CA ASP A 551 -24.21 5.31 -13.48
C ASP A 551 -22.70 5.10 -13.38
N ILE A 552 -22.11 4.45 -14.40
CA ILE A 552 -20.68 4.10 -14.44
C ILE A 552 -20.06 4.77 -15.66
N GLU A 553 -18.97 5.48 -15.47
CA GLU A 553 -18.15 6.05 -16.53
C GLU A 553 -16.78 5.36 -16.52
N ILE A 554 -16.34 4.89 -17.67
CA ILE A 554 -15.11 4.14 -17.84
C ILE A 554 -14.24 4.85 -18.88
N LEU A 555 -13.00 5.09 -18.55
CA LEU A 555 -11.96 5.56 -19.44
C LEU A 555 -10.92 4.46 -19.59
N TRP A 556 -10.88 3.82 -20.75
CA TRP A 556 -9.93 2.79 -21.09
C TRP A 556 -8.54 3.37 -21.41
N PRO A 557 -7.44 2.60 -21.28
CA PRO A 557 -6.08 3.09 -21.53
C PRO A 557 -5.87 3.70 -22.93
N ASP A 558 -6.57 3.17 -23.96
CA ASP A 558 -6.51 3.70 -25.34
C ASP A 558 -7.27 5.04 -25.52
N GLY A 559 -7.83 5.61 -24.44
CA GLY A 559 -8.65 6.82 -24.45
C GLY A 559 -10.12 6.59 -24.78
N THR A 560 -10.54 5.35 -25.07
CA THR A 560 -11.95 5.00 -25.31
C THR A 560 -12.80 5.28 -24.06
N ARG A 561 -13.94 5.95 -24.27
CA ARG A 561 -14.91 6.26 -23.19
C ARG A 561 -16.15 5.39 -23.34
N GLN A 562 -16.56 4.77 -22.24
CA GLN A 562 -17.77 3.97 -22.15
C GLN A 562 -18.63 4.44 -20.98
N SER A 563 -19.94 4.51 -21.19
CA SER A 563 -20.89 4.88 -20.12
C SER A 563 -22.00 3.85 -20.02
N LEU A 564 -22.24 3.39 -18.81
CA LEU A 564 -23.35 2.49 -18.47
C LEU A 564 -24.31 3.24 -17.56
N ARG A 565 -25.62 3.17 -17.84
CA ARG A 565 -26.63 3.93 -17.10
C ARG A 565 -27.56 3.01 -16.33
N ASN A 566 -27.95 3.46 -15.12
CA ASN A 566 -28.91 2.77 -14.27
C ASN A 566 -28.54 1.29 -14.02
N VAL A 567 -27.27 1.02 -13.72
CA VAL A 567 -26.77 -0.32 -13.40
C VAL A 567 -27.14 -0.68 -11.97
N HIS A 568 -27.82 -1.81 -11.77
CA HIS A 568 -28.16 -2.28 -10.42
C HIS A 568 -26.92 -2.57 -9.58
N THR A 569 -27.00 -2.28 -8.28
CA THR A 569 -25.95 -2.60 -7.29
C THR A 569 -26.02 -4.06 -6.82
N ASN A 570 -25.10 -4.47 -5.95
CA ASN A 570 -24.96 -5.82 -5.38
C ASN A 570 -24.70 -6.90 -6.45
N GLN A 571 -23.74 -6.63 -7.34
CA GLN A 571 -23.32 -7.58 -8.37
C GLN A 571 -21.85 -7.38 -8.79
N VAL A 572 -21.26 -8.44 -9.34
CA VAL A 572 -20.07 -8.35 -10.18
C VAL A 572 -20.53 -8.07 -11.62
N LEU A 573 -20.19 -6.91 -12.12
CA LEU A 573 -20.53 -6.46 -13.48
C LEU A 573 -19.37 -6.75 -14.44
N ALA A 574 -19.56 -7.66 -15.38
CA ALA A 574 -18.60 -7.86 -16.46
C ALA A 574 -18.75 -6.76 -17.52
N VAL A 575 -17.66 -6.04 -17.79
CA VAL A 575 -17.60 -4.97 -18.79
C VAL A 575 -16.49 -5.28 -19.77
N ARG A 576 -16.86 -5.30 -21.05
CA ARG A 576 -15.92 -5.46 -22.14
C ARG A 576 -15.70 -4.12 -22.83
N GLU A 577 -14.46 -3.86 -23.20
CA GLU A 577 -14.08 -2.69 -24.02
C GLU A 577 -14.83 -2.72 -25.37
N PRO A 578 -15.41 -1.60 -25.83
CA PRO A 578 -16.26 -1.56 -27.02
C PRO A 578 -15.51 -1.70 -28.36
#